data_8a58cb92fb7e7fa91c75fb21ba6f00a1
#
_entry.id   8a58cb92fb7e7fa91c75fb21ba6f00a1
#
_cell.length_a   1.000
_cell.length_b   1.000
_cell.length_c   1.000
_cell.angle_alpha   90.00
_cell.angle_beta   90.00
_cell.angle_gamma   90.00
#
_symmetry.space_group_name_H-M   'P 1'
#
loop_
_entity.id
_entity.type
_entity.pdbx_description
1 polymer ?
#
loop_
_entity_poly.entity_id
_entity_poly.type
_entity_poly.pdbx_seq_one_letter_code
_entity_poly.pdbx_strand_id
1 'polypeptide(L)'
;MALRKRIADLVAVITLVQSTYSIATAFLLPHTTRVSQPLRSTSPASTTRAPASTLPVEQVRGSDKEKLLDLSVLDRAMSGPPANLRVKDTSTERLRVGIIGGGLGGLITAMDLSEAGHEVEIFEARRFAGGKVGSWVDKDGNHIEMGLHVFFGCYYNLFGIMKRLGVFESSLRLKDHTHSFINKGGRVGELDFRFGGIGAPVNGLKAFATTSQLEIGDKIANAVALATSPVVKALFDFDAAMEDVRALDGISFSEWFLRKGGSRGSMTRMWDPIAYALGFIDCDHISARCMLTIFQLFAVRSEASVLRMCEGSPNTYLHEPILAYLKARGVTLHLNSRIQDLVYDTDASTGAPSRVKGLVLSGKANTEDGKEAGAAGGVGTAGEQRLFDCVVAACDVPGIQKLLPESFRKIQEFDNIYRLEAVPVTTVQLRFNGWVTELNDPVRMKEINGDFSDGRAPGLDNLLYSADAEFSCFADLALTSPAEYYKEGEGSLLQCVLTPGDKWMPVSTEKIAEATLKQVLDLFPSARGLECTWTNVVKLGQSLYREAPGMDVYRPKQKSPVENFYLAGSYTYQDYIDSMEGATKSGLLCADQILRDAKTIKARASSKEDMIKEAAVMSA
;
A
#
# COMPACT_ATOMS: atom_id res chain seq x y z
N MET A 1 -23.68 33.18 -17.45
CA MET A 1 -23.94 31.93 -18.22
C MET A 1 -23.35 30.69 -17.54
N ALA A 2 -22.10 30.72 -17.14
CA ALA A 2 -21.43 29.57 -16.45
C ALA A 2 -22.10 29.13 -15.12
N LEU A 3 -22.56 30.09 -14.29
CA LEU A 3 -23.24 29.78 -13.02
C LEU A 3 -24.60 29.09 -13.25
N ARG A 4 -25.38 29.52 -14.26
CA ARG A 4 -26.66 28.87 -14.59
C ARG A 4 -26.48 27.45 -15.11
N LYS A 5 -25.41 27.18 -15.88
CA LYS A 5 -25.08 25.81 -16.33
C LYS A 5 -24.69 24.93 -15.13
N ARG A 6 -23.84 25.42 -14.22
CA ARG A 6 -23.45 24.69 -13.00
C ARG A 6 -24.63 24.37 -12.10
N ILE A 7 -25.59 25.31 -11.96
CA ILE A 7 -26.81 25.05 -11.18
C ILE A 7 -27.70 24.05 -11.90
N ALA A 8 -27.81 24.06 -13.21
CA ALA A 8 -28.59 23.09 -13.98
C ALA A 8 -27.96 21.66 -13.86
N ASP A 9 -26.64 21.57 -13.95
CA ASP A 9 -25.91 20.31 -13.78
C ASP A 9 -26.08 19.75 -12.35
N LEU A 10 -26.03 20.61 -11.33
CA LEU A 10 -26.28 20.24 -9.94
C LEU A 10 -27.73 19.80 -9.71
N VAL A 11 -28.72 20.51 -10.29
CA VAL A 11 -30.12 20.14 -10.22
C VAL A 11 -30.36 18.79 -10.91
N ALA A 12 -29.74 18.54 -12.06
CA ALA A 12 -29.82 17.24 -12.74
C ALA A 12 -29.28 16.09 -11.88
N VAL A 13 -28.13 16.30 -11.21
CA VAL A 13 -27.55 15.31 -10.29
C VAL A 13 -28.45 15.10 -9.06
N ILE A 14 -28.97 16.18 -8.46
CA ILE A 14 -29.89 16.08 -7.30
C ILE A 14 -31.19 15.38 -7.71
N THR A 15 -31.73 15.67 -8.89
CA THR A 15 -32.96 15.03 -9.39
C THR A 15 -32.73 13.55 -9.68
N LEU A 16 -31.56 13.18 -10.21
CA LEU A 16 -31.17 11.78 -10.40
C LEU A 16 -31.05 11.05 -9.05
N VAL A 17 -30.42 11.69 -8.06
CA VAL A 17 -30.30 11.16 -6.69
C VAL A 17 -31.66 11.01 -6.02
N GLN A 18 -32.56 12.00 -6.17
CA GLN A 18 -33.92 11.94 -5.59
C GLN A 18 -34.78 10.88 -6.29
N SER A 19 -34.67 10.72 -7.61
CA SER A 19 -35.40 9.67 -8.34
C SER A 19 -34.91 8.26 -7.98
N THR A 20 -33.60 8.07 -7.81
CA THR A 20 -33.04 6.81 -7.31
C THR A 20 -33.39 6.54 -5.84
N TYR A 21 -33.49 7.57 -5.00
CA TYR A 21 -33.92 7.45 -3.61
C TYR A 21 -35.41 7.05 -3.50
N SER A 22 -36.28 7.62 -4.34
CA SER A 22 -37.71 7.26 -4.41
C SER A 22 -37.91 5.84 -4.93
N ILE A 23 -37.09 5.37 -5.85
CA ILE A 23 -37.12 4.00 -6.35
C ILE A 23 -36.63 3.01 -5.26
N ALA A 24 -35.54 3.37 -4.56
CA ALA A 24 -34.98 2.52 -3.50
C ALA A 24 -35.91 2.41 -2.27
N THR A 25 -36.60 3.52 -1.89
CA THR A 25 -37.58 3.49 -0.79
C THR A 25 -38.85 2.73 -1.13
N ALA A 26 -39.26 2.70 -2.39
CA ALA A 26 -40.42 1.91 -2.84
C ALA A 26 -40.19 0.38 -2.75
N PHE A 27 -38.93 -0.07 -2.79
CA PHE A 27 -38.56 -1.48 -2.66
C PHE A 27 -38.22 -1.94 -1.24
N LEU A 28 -38.14 -1.04 -0.24
CA LEU A 28 -37.63 -1.32 1.10
C LEU A 28 -38.66 -1.22 2.23
N LEU A 29 -39.97 -1.27 1.96
CA LEU A 29 -40.97 -1.34 2.99
C LEU A 29 -41.26 -2.81 3.41
N PRO A 30 -40.81 -3.26 4.58
CA PRO A 30 -41.24 -4.53 5.11
C PRO A 30 -42.63 -4.38 5.81
N HIS A 31 -43.50 -5.33 5.54
CA HIS A 31 -44.74 -5.50 6.27
C HIS A 31 -44.45 -5.81 7.74
N THR A 32 -44.75 -4.86 8.65
CA THR A 32 -44.65 -5.07 10.08
C THR A 32 -45.98 -5.60 10.62
N THR A 33 -45.99 -6.81 11.11
CA THR A 33 -47.00 -7.30 12.09
C THR A 33 -46.49 -7.01 13.50
N ARG A 34 -47.29 -6.22 14.23
CA ARG A 34 -47.10 -5.94 15.67
C ARG A 34 -47.42 -7.19 16.49
N VAL A 35 -46.53 -7.54 17.43
CA VAL A 35 -46.91 -8.26 18.66
C VAL A 35 -46.28 -7.55 19.85
N SER A 36 -47.13 -7.12 20.75
CA SER A 36 -46.84 -6.49 22.04
C SER A 36 -46.78 -7.52 23.14
N GLN A 37 -45.79 -7.50 24.05
CA GLN A 37 -45.95 -7.87 25.46
C GLN A 37 -44.76 -7.41 26.35
N PRO A 38 -44.84 -7.43 27.70
CA PRO A 38 -44.49 -6.26 28.50
C PRO A 38 -43.25 -6.43 29.40
N LEU A 39 -42.77 -5.27 29.88
CA LEU A 39 -41.68 -5.02 30.83
C LEU A 39 -41.82 -5.75 32.17
N ARG A 40 -40.73 -6.32 32.67
CA ARG A 40 -40.49 -6.56 34.11
C ARG A 40 -39.18 -5.90 34.53
N SER A 41 -39.32 -5.10 35.57
CA SER A 41 -38.25 -4.39 36.30
C SER A 41 -37.55 -5.31 37.30
N THR A 42 -36.21 -5.25 37.39
CA THR A 42 -35.47 -5.59 38.63
C THR A 42 -34.21 -4.74 38.74
N SER A 43 -33.94 -4.31 39.97
CA SER A 43 -32.94 -3.34 40.43
C SER A 43 -31.50 -3.87 40.49
N PRO A 44 -30.51 -3.02 40.77
CA PRO A 44 -29.13 -3.20 40.34
C PRO A 44 -28.27 -3.98 41.34
N ALA A 45 -27.36 -4.81 40.81
CA ALA A 45 -26.31 -5.45 41.58
C ALA A 45 -24.96 -4.78 41.28
N SER A 46 -24.18 -4.62 42.32
CA SER A 46 -22.85 -4.01 42.36
C SER A 46 -21.85 -4.68 41.39
N THR A 47 -21.20 -3.91 40.54
CA THR A 47 -20.15 -4.38 39.66
C THR A 47 -18.80 -4.31 40.33
N THR A 48 -18.30 -5.41 40.81
CA THR A 48 -16.88 -5.68 40.93
C THR A 48 -16.32 -5.93 39.52
N ARG A 49 -15.33 -5.14 39.12
CA ARG A 49 -14.62 -5.20 37.82
C ARG A 49 -13.98 -6.58 37.72
N ALA A 50 -14.44 -7.43 36.80
CA ALA A 50 -13.76 -8.66 36.43
C ALA A 50 -12.50 -8.35 35.60
N PRO A 51 -11.41 -9.14 35.74
CA PRO A 51 -10.25 -9.01 34.87
C PRO A 51 -10.65 -9.25 33.41
N ALA A 52 -9.92 -8.64 32.48
CA ALA A 52 -10.14 -8.71 31.04
C ALA A 52 -10.51 -10.14 30.63
N SER A 53 -11.75 -10.34 30.11
CA SER A 53 -12.21 -11.66 29.74
C SER A 53 -11.40 -12.15 28.55
N THR A 54 -10.75 -13.28 28.74
CA THR A 54 -10.08 -14.06 27.69
C THR A 54 -11.16 -14.56 26.73
N LEU A 55 -11.45 -13.81 25.66
CA LEU A 55 -12.23 -14.34 24.55
C LEU A 55 -11.32 -15.26 23.73
N PRO A 56 -11.76 -16.50 23.42
CA PRO A 56 -11.02 -17.35 22.51
C PRO A 56 -10.82 -16.64 21.16
N VAL A 57 -9.63 -16.78 20.57
CA VAL A 57 -9.30 -16.24 19.24
C VAL A 57 -10.33 -16.62 18.16
N GLU A 58 -11.05 -17.72 18.35
CA GLU A 58 -12.14 -18.16 17.46
C GLU A 58 -13.38 -17.26 17.46
N GLN A 59 -13.66 -16.52 18.53
CA GLN A 59 -14.82 -15.60 18.56
C GLN A 59 -14.57 -14.26 17.86
N VAL A 60 -13.31 -13.95 17.56
CA VAL A 60 -12.92 -12.79 16.75
C VAL A 60 -12.95 -13.12 15.24
N ARG A 61 -13.08 -14.40 14.89
CA ARG A 61 -13.28 -14.84 13.50
C ARG A 61 -14.68 -14.46 13.04
N GLY A 62 -14.72 -13.68 12.00
CA GLY A 62 -15.84 -13.18 11.21
C GLY A 62 -17.23 -13.55 11.69
N SER A 63 -17.97 -12.52 12.03
CA SER A 63 -19.43 -12.63 12.18
C SER A 63 -20.04 -13.11 10.85
N ASP A 64 -21.27 -13.60 10.88
CA ASP A 64 -22.07 -13.99 9.68
C ASP A 64 -22.14 -12.91 8.57
N LYS A 65 -21.58 -11.73 8.79
CA LYS A 65 -21.40 -10.64 7.81
C LYS A 65 -20.42 -10.99 6.69
N GLU A 66 -19.48 -11.94 6.86
CA GLU A 66 -18.66 -12.46 5.76
C GLU A 66 -19.51 -13.08 4.63
N LYS A 67 -20.69 -13.61 4.96
CA LYS A 67 -21.63 -14.17 3.98
C LYS A 67 -22.36 -13.11 3.13
N LEU A 68 -22.31 -11.84 3.53
CA LEU A 68 -22.97 -10.74 2.82
C LEU A 68 -22.07 -10.04 1.79
N LEU A 69 -20.76 -10.25 1.84
CA LEU A 69 -19.83 -9.78 0.80
C LEU A 69 -19.81 -10.82 -0.32
N ASP A 70 -20.40 -10.46 -1.46
CA ASP A 70 -20.36 -11.30 -2.65
C ASP A 70 -18.89 -11.40 -3.15
N LEU A 71 -18.20 -12.43 -2.70
CA LEU A 71 -16.82 -12.73 -3.11
C LEU A 71 -16.70 -12.94 -4.63
N SER A 72 -17.82 -13.20 -5.34
CA SER A 72 -17.84 -13.25 -6.79
C SER A 72 -17.50 -11.89 -7.44
N VAL A 73 -17.70 -10.79 -6.72
CA VAL A 73 -17.28 -9.44 -7.15
C VAL A 73 -15.76 -9.33 -7.12
N LEU A 74 -15.12 -9.82 -6.03
CA LEU A 74 -13.66 -9.91 -5.94
C LEU A 74 -13.09 -10.83 -7.03
N ASP A 75 -13.70 -11.98 -7.26
CA ASP A 75 -13.26 -12.92 -8.31
C ASP A 75 -13.41 -12.32 -9.71
N ARG A 76 -14.47 -11.56 -9.99
CA ARG A 76 -14.63 -10.82 -11.24
C ARG A 76 -13.62 -9.70 -11.39
N ALA A 77 -13.35 -8.95 -10.32
CA ALA A 77 -12.37 -7.89 -10.31
C ALA A 77 -10.93 -8.44 -10.47
N MET A 78 -10.66 -9.60 -9.88
CA MET A 78 -9.34 -10.25 -9.95
C MET A 78 -9.12 -11.04 -11.23
N SER A 79 -10.17 -11.38 -11.99
CA SER A 79 -10.08 -11.90 -13.35
C SER A 79 -9.91 -10.80 -14.42
N GLY A 80 -9.85 -9.52 -13.99
CA GLY A 80 -9.55 -8.38 -14.85
C GLY A 80 -8.12 -8.38 -15.43
N PRO A 81 -7.68 -7.29 -16.05
CA PRO A 81 -6.56 -7.24 -17.00
C PRO A 81 -5.22 -7.91 -16.67
N PRO A 82 -4.91 -8.47 -15.46
CA PRO A 82 -3.64 -9.16 -15.22
C PRO A 82 -3.35 -10.31 -16.19
N ALA A 83 -4.38 -10.97 -16.69
CA ALA A 83 -4.22 -12.07 -17.65
C ALA A 83 -3.66 -11.60 -19.01
N ASN A 84 -3.88 -10.35 -19.39
CA ASN A 84 -3.40 -9.78 -20.65
C ASN A 84 -1.94 -9.32 -20.57
N LEU A 85 -1.36 -9.22 -19.37
CA LEU A 85 0.05 -8.86 -19.18
C LEU A 85 1.00 -10.06 -19.32
N ARG A 86 0.48 -11.29 -19.28
CA ARG A 86 1.31 -12.49 -19.36
C ARG A 86 1.52 -12.90 -20.81
N VAL A 87 2.71 -12.64 -21.32
CA VAL A 87 3.19 -13.33 -22.51
C VAL A 87 3.53 -14.76 -22.09
N LYS A 88 2.88 -15.76 -22.71
CA LYS A 88 3.40 -17.13 -22.59
C LYS A 88 4.79 -17.13 -23.20
N ASP A 89 5.79 -17.41 -22.40
CA ASP A 89 7.14 -17.60 -22.94
C ASP A 89 7.10 -18.81 -23.88
N THR A 90 7.35 -18.55 -25.14
CA THR A 90 7.55 -19.57 -26.18
C THR A 90 9.02 -19.81 -26.44
N SER A 91 9.92 -19.08 -25.74
CA SER A 91 11.36 -19.20 -25.92
C SER A 91 11.88 -20.41 -25.14
N THR A 92 12.70 -21.22 -25.81
CA THR A 92 13.44 -22.32 -25.18
C THR A 92 14.75 -21.83 -24.54
N GLU A 93 15.02 -20.53 -24.62
CA GLU A 93 16.30 -19.92 -24.20
C GLU A 93 16.28 -19.59 -22.69
N ARG A 94 17.08 -20.32 -21.94
CA ARG A 94 17.26 -20.08 -20.50
C ARG A 94 18.22 -18.92 -20.26
N LEU A 95 17.78 -17.87 -19.58
CA LEU A 95 18.58 -16.74 -19.14
C LEU A 95 19.04 -16.90 -17.70
N ARG A 96 20.23 -16.35 -17.39
CA ARG A 96 20.68 -16.05 -16.04
C ARG A 96 20.36 -14.60 -15.72
N VAL A 97 19.52 -14.37 -14.70
CA VAL A 97 19.02 -13.03 -14.35
C VAL A 97 19.45 -12.67 -12.94
N GLY A 98 20.15 -11.53 -12.80
CA GLY A 98 20.49 -10.94 -11.50
C GLY A 98 19.49 -9.85 -11.12
N ILE A 99 18.86 -9.95 -9.94
CA ILE A 99 17.91 -8.96 -9.45
C ILE A 99 18.48 -8.27 -8.20
N ILE A 100 18.53 -6.95 -8.22
CA ILE A 100 19.02 -6.10 -7.13
C ILE A 100 17.81 -5.56 -6.36
N GLY A 101 17.55 -6.09 -5.15
CA GLY A 101 16.44 -5.72 -4.28
C GLY A 101 15.41 -6.83 -4.09
N GLY A 102 15.19 -7.21 -2.83
CA GLY A 102 14.22 -8.23 -2.40
C GLY A 102 12.87 -7.66 -1.93
N GLY A 103 12.46 -6.49 -2.47
CA GLY A 103 11.11 -5.95 -2.31
C GLY A 103 10.10 -6.61 -3.25
N LEU A 104 8.80 -6.27 -3.13
CA LEU A 104 7.74 -6.89 -3.95
C LEU A 104 8.05 -6.81 -5.45
N GLY A 105 8.53 -5.67 -5.95
CA GLY A 105 8.90 -5.56 -7.37
C GLY A 105 9.90 -6.62 -7.82
N GLY A 106 10.98 -6.83 -7.06
CA GLY A 106 12.01 -7.84 -7.37
C GLY A 106 11.52 -9.27 -7.17
N LEU A 107 10.82 -9.54 -6.06
CA LEU A 107 10.27 -10.87 -5.75
C LEU A 107 9.26 -11.33 -6.82
N ILE A 108 8.35 -10.44 -7.25
CA ILE A 108 7.34 -10.77 -8.26
C ILE A 108 7.98 -10.92 -9.65
N THR A 109 8.97 -10.10 -10.00
CA THR A 109 9.77 -10.31 -11.22
C THR A 109 10.41 -11.70 -11.22
N ALA A 110 11.01 -12.10 -10.10
CA ALA A 110 11.64 -13.42 -9.94
C ALA A 110 10.62 -14.57 -10.07
N MET A 111 9.38 -14.39 -9.56
CA MET A 111 8.34 -15.41 -9.68
C MET A 111 8.03 -15.74 -11.14
N ASP A 112 7.70 -14.73 -11.94
CA ASP A 112 7.32 -14.97 -13.34
C ASP A 112 8.51 -15.47 -14.18
N LEU A 113 9.73 -14.95 -13.94
CA LEU A 113 10.92 -15.43 -14.64
C LEU A 113 11.29 -16.87 -14.29
N SER A 114 11.19 -17.25 -13.02
CA SER A 114 11.47 -18.64 -12.61
C SER A 114 10.40 -19.62 -13.10
N GLU A 115 9.14 -19.19 -13.21
CA GLU A 115 8.08 -19.99 -13.84
C GLU A 115 8.33 -20.23 -15.33
N ALA A 116 8.92 -19.25 -16.02
CA ALA A 116 9.33 -19.38 -17.42
C ALA A 116 10.63 -20.21 -17.60
N GLY A 117 11.24 -20.71 -16.52
CA GLY A 117 12.41 -21.58 -16.54
C GLY A 117 13.76 -20.85 -16.54
N HIS A 118 13.77 -19.53 -16.31
CA HIS A 118 15.01 -18.77 -16.18
C HIS A 118 15.68 -19.02 -14.83
N GLU A 119 17.00 -18.87 -14.79
CA GLU A 119 17.82 -18.94 -13.58
C GLU A 119 17.91 -17.56 -12.94
N VAL A 120 17.44 -17.43 -11.70
CA VAL A 120 17.30 -16.14 -11.05
C VAL A 120 18.05 -16.10 -9.73
N GLU A 121 18.85 -15.05 -9.54
CA GLU A 121 19.50 -14.72 -8.27
C GLU A 121 19.04 -13.33 -7.81
N ILE A 122 18.63 -13.22 -6.54
CA ILE A 122 18.19 -11.96 -5.91
C ILE A 122 19.22 -11.54 -4.87
N PHE A 123 19.62 -10.27 -4.89
CA PHE A 123 20.57 -9.67 -3.96
C PHE A 123 19.85 -8.60 -3.12
N GLU A 124 19.66 -8.86 -1.82
CA GLU A 124 19.04 -7.95 -0.88
C GLU A 124 20.08 -7.44 0.13
N ALA A 125 20.16 -6.13 0.28
CA ALA A 125 21.12 -5.48 1.16
C ALA A 125 20.82 -5.69 2.65
N ARG A 126 19.55 -5.90 3.00
CA ARG A 126 19.09 -6.14 4.37
C ARG A 126 19.17 -7.63 4.75
N ARG A 127 19.02 -7.89 6.05
CA ARG A 127 18.94 -9.25 6.59
C ARG A 127 17.58 -9.94 6.34
N PHE A 128 16.61 -9.24 5.79
CA PHE A 128 15.26 -9.73 5.47
C PHE A 128 14.79 -9.19 4.12
N ALA A 129 13.92 -9.91 3.46
CA ALA A 129 13.24 -9.49 2.24
C ALA A 129 11.96 -8.69 2.56
N GLY A 130 11.30 -8.16 1.52
CA GLY A 130 10.04 -7.42 1.63
C GLY A 130 10.15 -5.93 1.36
N GLY A 131 11.35 -5.37 1.35
CA GLY A 131 11.57 -3.96 1.05
C GLY A 131 10.83 -3.04 2.03
N LYS A 132 9.97 -2.16 1.54
CA LYS A 132 9.17 -1.22 2.35
C LYS A 132 8.06 -1.91 3.17
N VAL A 133 7.66 -3.12 2.79
CA VAL A 133 6.67 -3.96 3.50
C VAL A 133 7.36 -4.92 4.48
N GLY A 134 8.64 -4.74 4.71
CA GLY A 134 9.44 -5.59 5.58
C GLY A 134 8.97 -5.55 7.03
N SER A 135 9.06 -6.70 7.67
CA SER A 135 8.86 -6.86 9.11
C SER A 135 9.87 -7.87 9.64
N TRP A 136 10.14 -7.81 10.93
CA TRP A 136 11.09 -8.71 11.59
C TRP A 136 10.72 -8.90 13.07
N VAL A 137 11.31 -9.89 13.69
CA VAL A 137 11.18 -10.12 15.14
C VAL A 137 12.40 -9.50 15.83
N ASP A 138 12.17 -8.72 16.88
CA ASP A 138 13.24 -8.17 17.71
C ASP A 138 13.83 -9.24 18.67
N LYS A 139 14.83 -8.86 19.47
CA LYS A 139 15.48 -9.77 20.44
C LYS A 139 14.53 -10.23 21.56
N ASP A 140 13.46 -9.51 21.82
CA ASP A 140 12.50 -9.76 22.89
C ASP A 140 11.24 -10.51 22.36
N GLY A 141 11.25 -10.90 21.07
CA GLY A 141 10.17 -11.64 20.43
C GLY A 141 9.00 -10.76 19.94
N ASN A 142 9.18 -9.44 19.89
CA ASN A 142 8.14 -8.56 19.34
C ASN A 142 8.25 -8.45 17.82
N HIS A 143 7.10 -8.51 17.13
CA HIS A 143 7.03 -8.30 15.69
C HIS A 143 7.05 -6.81 15.38
N ILE A 144 8.06 -6.37 14.64
CA ILE A 144 8.26 -4.98 14.23
C ILE A 144 7.91 -4.86 12.76
N GLU A 145 7.13 -3.85 12.39
CA GLU A 145 6.81 -3.50 11.00
C GLU A 145 7.40 -2.15 10.61
N MET A 146 7.80 -2.05 9.34
CA MET A 146 8.29 -0.79 8.77
C MET A 146 7.18 0.24 8.55
N GLY A 147 5.93 -0.19 8.45
CA GLY A 147 4.75 0.64 8.23
C GLY A 147 3.47 -0.11 8.60
N LEU A 148 2.33 0.53 8.44
CA LEU A 148 1.02 -0.11 8.54
C LEU A 148 0.60 -0.60 7.14
N HIS A 149 0.41 -1.90 7.00
CA HIS A 149 0.14 -2.52 5.70
C HIS A 149 -1.31 -2.99 5.60
N VAL A 150 -2.03 -2.38 4.68
CA VAL A 150 -3.43 -2.68 4.40
C VAL A 150 -3.61 -3.06 2.93
N PHE A 151 -4.61 -3.88 2.65
CA PHE A 151 -4.89 -4.44 1.33
C PHE A 151 -6.30 -4.06 0.90
N PHE A 152 -6.39 -3.08 0.02
CA PHE A 152 -7.66 -2.69 -0.57
C PHE A 152 -8.07 -3.63 -1.70
N GLY A 153 -9.38 -3.80 -1.91
CA GLY A 153 -9.92 -4.69 -2.94
C GLY A 153 -9.52 -4.36 -4.38
N CYS A 154 -8.94 -3.19 -4.61
CA CYS A 154 -8.32 -2.81 -5.89
C CYS A 154 -6.85 -3.24 -6.05
N TYR A 155 -6.31 -4.07 -5.14
CA TYR A 155 -4.98 -4.67 -5.27
C TYR A 155 -5.03 -5.95 -6.13
N TYR A 156 -5.52 -5.82 -7.36
CA TYR A 156 -5.84 -6.94 -8.25
C TYR A 156 -4.64 -7.84 -8.54
N ASN A 157 -3.48 -7.25 -8.82
CA ASN A 157 -2.28 -8.00 -9.15
C ASN A 157 -1.72 -8.72 -7.92
N LEU A 158 -1.64 -8.05 -6.77
CA LEU A 158 -1.13 -8.65 -5.54
C LEU A 158 -2.05 -9.79 -5.06
N PHE A 159 -3.36 -9.61 -5.11
CA PHE A 159 -4.31 -10.68 -4.81
C PHE A 159 -4.20 -11.84 -5.78
N GLY A 160 -3.99 -11.57 -7.08
CA GLY A 160 -3.69 -12.59 -8.07
C GLY A 160 -2.44 -13.41 -7.73
N ILE A 161 -1.37 -12.76 -7.23
CA ILE A 161 -0.17 -13.44 -6.72
C ILE A 161 -0.51 -14.32 -5.51
N MET A 162 -1.21 -13.78 -4.51
CA MET A 162 -1.54 -14.52 -3.29
C MET A 162 -2.45 -15.73 -3.58
N LYS A 163 -3.39 -15.60 -4.51
CA LYS A 163 -4.20 -16.73 -5.01
C LYS A 163 -3.35 -17.77 -5.73
N ARG A 164 -2.42 -17.35 -6.59
CA ARG A 164 -1.47 -18.24 -7.25
C ARG A 164 -0.63 -19.05 -6.27
N LEU A 165 -0.29 -18.45 -5.13
CA LEU A 165 0.40 -19.10 -4.02
C LEU A 165 -0.52 -19.99 -3.15
N GLY A 166 -1.83 -19.88 -3.30
CA GLY A 166 -2.81 -20.61 -2.49
C GLY A 166 -2.96 -20.07 -1.06
N VAL A 167 -2.52 -18.82 -0.79
CA VAL A 167 -2.49 -18.24 0.57
C VAL A 167 -3.44 -17.07 0.78
N PHE A 168 -4.22 -16.69 -0.22
CA PHE A 168 -5.06 -15.49 -0.17
C PHE A 168 -6.02 -15.51 1.03
N GLU A 169 -6.76 -16.59 1.24
CA GLU A 169 -7.74 -16.70 2.33
C GLU A 169 -7.11 -16.96 3.70
N SER A 170 -5.94 -17.62 3.74
CA SER A 170 -5.25 -17.93 5.00
C SER A 170 -4.35 -16.81 5.50
N SER A 171 -3.93 -15.90 4.62
CA SER A 171 -3.02 -14.81 4.97
C SER A 171 -3.72 -13.49 5.20
N LEU A 172 -4.92 -13.28 4.61
CA LEU A 172 -5.61 -12.00 4.63
C LEU A 172 -6.97 -12.10 5.32
N ARG A 173 -7.13 -11.30 6.36
CA ARG A 173 -8.36 -11.16 7.11
C ARG A 173 -9.22 -10.05 6.54
N LEU A 174 -10.46 -10.39 6.17
CA LEU A 174 -11.45 -9.42 5.70
C LEU A 174 -11.92 -8.55 6.87
N LYS A 175 -12.04 -7.23 6.63
CA LYS A 175 -12.56 -6.27 7.60
C LYS A 175 -13.92 -5.74 7.17
N ASP A 176 -14.82 -5.54 8.15
CA ASP A 176 -16.06 -4.78 7.95
C ASP A 176 -15.71 -3.28 7.94
N HIS A 177 -15.16 -2.82 6.79
CA HIS A 177 -14.46 -1.55 6.71
C HIS A 177 -15.38 -0.36 6.47
N THR A 178 -15.26 0.64 7.35
CA THR A 178 -15.59 2.05 7.07
C THR A 178 -14.32 2.89 7.20
N HIS A 179 -14.22 3.99 6.48
CA HIS A 179 -13.17 4.97 6.78
C HIS A 179 -13.56 5.71 8.06
N SER A 180 -13.04 5.23 9.18
CA SER A 180 -13.34 5.77 10.51
C SER A 180 -12.29 6.78 10.93
N PHE A 181 -12.72 8.02 11.19
CA PHE A 181 -11.88 9.12 11.64
C PHE A 181 -12.06 9.31 13.14
N ILE A 182 -11.02 9.02 13.91
CA ILE A 182 -11.01 9.24 15.34
C ILE A 182 -10.55 10.67 15.61
N ASN A 183 -11.45 11.47 16.11
CA ASN A 183 -11.23 12.87 16.40
C ASN A 183 -10.94 13.09 17.87
N LYS A 184 -10.32 14.21 18.21
CA LYS A 184 -9.98 14.59 19.58
C LYS A 184 -11.19 14.49 20.52
N GLY A 185 -10.97 13.95 21.71
CA GLY A 185 -12.05 13.68 22.68
C GLY A 185 -12.87 12.43 22.39
N GLY A 186 -12.40 11.53 21.51
CA GLY A 186 -13.04 10.25 21.20
C GLY A 186 -14.26 10.36 20.26
N ARG A 187 -14.42 11.46 19.54
CA ARG A 187 -15.50 11.58 18.55
C ARG A 187 -15.15 10.81 17.29
N VAL A 188 -16.08 9.99 16.79
CA VAL A 188 -15.88 9.21 15.57
C VAL A 188 -16.63 9.85 14.41
N GLY A 189 -15.90 10.11 13.33
CA GLY A 189 -16.48 10.47 12.04
C GLY A 189 -16.36 9.29 11.09
N GLU A 190 -17.35 9.06 10.25
CA GLU A 190 -17.36 7.94 9.32
C GLU A 190 -17.59 8.36 7.89
N LEU A 191 -16.94 7.66 6.98
CA LEU A 191 -17.18 7.71 5.54
C LEU A 191 -17.43 6.27 5.08
N ASP A 192 -18.71 5.89 4.96
CA ASP A 192 -19.15 4.51 4.75
C ASP A 192 -19.48 4.22 3.28
N PHE A 193 -18.61 3.51 2.60
CA PHE A 193 -18.81 3.03 1.22
C PHE A 193 -19.60 1.72 1.12
N ARG A 194 -19.98 1.11 2.25
CA ARG A 194 -20.79 -0.12 2.23
C ARG A 194 -22.24 0.21 1.85
N PHE A 195 -22.74 -0.44 0.83
CA PHE A 195 -24.13 -0.29 0.41
C PHE A 195 -24.64 -1.61 -0.15
N GLY A 196 -25.35 -2.36 0.68
CA GLY A 196 -25.82 -3.69 0.32
C GLY A 196 -26.61 -3.72 -0.99
N GLY A 197 -26.11 -4.46 -1.95
CA GLY A 197 -26.82 -4.85 -3.18
C GLY A 197 -26.79 -3.87 -4.35
N ILE A 198 -26.45 -2.57 -4.18
CA ILE A 198 -26.50 -1.59 -5.28
C ILE A 198 -25.13 -1.33 -5.90
N GLY A 199 -24.06 -1.36 -5.09
CA GLY A 199 -22.68 -1.16 -5.57
C GLY A 199 -22.35 0.29 -5.96
N ALA A 200 -21.16 0.46 -6.54
CA ALA A 200 -20.71 1.74 -7.09
C ALA A 200 -21.49 2.09 -8.37
N PRO A 201 -21.77 3.38 -8.66
CA PRO A 201 -21.26 4.58 -7.96
C PRO A 201 -22.13 5.06 -6.79
N VAL A 202 -23.26 4.42 -6.53
CA VAL A 202 -24.23 4.87 -5.52
C VAL A 202 -23.61 4.85 -4.12
N ASN A 203 -22.71 3.91 -3.85
CA ASN A 203 -21.94 3.83 -2.61
C ASN A 203 -21.18 5.13 -2.32
N GLY A 204 -20.46 5.66 -3.32
CA GLY A 204 -19.70 6.90 -3.17
C GLY A 204 -20.60 8.10 -2.88
N LEU A 205 -21.70 8.25 -3.59
CA LEU A 205 -22.67 9.33 -3.35
C LEU A 205 -23.27 9.23 -1.94
N LYS A 206 -23.66 8.03 -1.51
CA LYS A 206 -24.16 7.80 -0.15
C LYS A 206 -23.10 8.17 0.89
N ALA A 207 -21.87 7.66 0.74
CA ALA A 207 -20.77 7.89 1.69
C ALA A 207 -20.55 9.39 1.94
N PHE A 208 -20.45 10.19 0.88
CA PHE A 208 -20.26 11.64 1.00
C PHE A 208 -21.48 12.38 1.52
N ALA A 209 -22.69 11.95 1.20
CA ALA A 209 -23.92 12.57 1.70
C ALA A 209 -24.14 12.31 3.21
N THR A 210 -23.81 11.09 3.67
CA THR A 210 -24.11 10.64 5.03
C THR A 210 -22.94 10.77 6.01
N THR A 211 -21.71 11.07 5.53
CA THR A 211 -20.55 11.15 6.42
C THR A 211 -20.78 12.08 7.62
N SER A 212 -20.43 11.61 8.81
CA SER A 212 -20.42 12.42 10.03
C SER A 212 -19.11 13.23 10.22
N GLN A 213 -18.11 13.02 9.35
CA GLN A 213 -16.82 13.69 9.43
C GLN A 213 -16.84 15.14 8.94
N LEU A 214 -17.80 15.51 8.09
CA LEU A 214 -17.87 16.81 7.44
C LEU A 214 -19.11 17.61 7.83
N GLU A 215 -18.95 18.91 7.94
CA GLU A 215 -20.04 19.87 8.06
C GLU A 215 -20.90 19.92 6.78
N ILE A 216 -22.15 20.36 6.87
CA ILE A 216 -23.08 20.40 5.73
C ILE A 216 -22.52 21.24 4.56
N GLY A 217 -21.90 22.38 4.84
CA GLY A 217 -21.27 23.23 3.83
C GLY A 217 -20.13 22.52 3.09
N ASP A 218 -19.32 21.76 3.82
CA ASP A 218 -18.21 20.99 3.27
C ASP A 218 -18.71 19.80 2.42
N LYS A 219 -19.81 19.14 2.82
CA LYS A 219 -20.44 18.10 2.01
C LYS A 219 -20.92 18.63 0.66
N ILE A 220 -21.55 19.80 0.66
CA ILE A 220 -22.02 20.46 -0.57
C ILE A 220 -20.82 20.82 -1.47
N ALA A 221 -19.77 21.41 -0.89
CA ALA A 221 -18.55 21.75 -1.62
C ALA A 221 -17.87 20.51 -2.23
N ASN A 222 -17.80 19.40 -1.48
CA ASN A 222 -17.33 18.11 -2.00
C ASN A 222 -18.17 17.62 -3.19
N ALA A 223 -19.50 17.63 -3.06
CA ALA A 223 -20.40 17.17 -4.11
C ALA A 223 -20.21 18.01 -5.39
N VAL A 224 -20.07 19.33 -5.28
CA VAL A 224 -19.81 20.23 -6.42
C VAL A 224 -18.48 19.93 -7.09
N ALA A 225 -17.40 19.77 -6.31
CA ALA A 225 -16.07 19.50 -6.84
C ALA A 225 -16.02 18.14 -7.56
N LEU A 226 -16.58 17.10 -6.93
CA LEU A 226 -16.54 15.74 -7.45
C LEU A 226 -17.48 15.52 -8.64
N ALA A 227 -18.65 16.16 -8.68
CA ALA A 227 -19.56 16.08 -9.82
C ALA A 227 -18.97 16.64 -11.13
N THR A 228 -17.95 17.49 -11.04
CA THR A 228 -17.23 18.05 -12.21
C THR A 228 -15.88 17.40 -12.46
N SER A 229 -15.58 16.29 -11.76
CA SER A 229 -14.32 15.57 -11.88
C SER A 229 -14.33 14.60 -13.08
N PRO A 230 -13.15 14.20 -13.59
CA PRO A 230 -13.04 13.13 -14.57
C PRO A 230 -13.64 11.81 -14.10
N VAL A 231 -13.74 11.60 -12.78
CA VAL A 231 -14.31 10.40 -12.17
C VAL A 231 -15.76 10.13 -12.62
N VAL A 232 -16.53 11.16 -12.92
CA VAL A 232 -17.89 10.99 -13.47
C VAL A 232 -17.86 10.31 -14.84
N LYS A 233 -16.85 10.61 -15.68
CA LYS A 233 -16.64 9.96 -16.99
C LYS A 233 -16.33 8.45 -16.82
N ALA A 234 -15.67 8.08 -15.73
CA ALA A 234 -15.32 6.68 -15.46
C ALA A 234 -16.53 5.75 -15.30
N LEU A 235 -17.73 6.31 -15.06
CA LEU A 235 -18.97 5.53 -15.05
C LEU A 235 -19.33 4.97 -16.42
N PHE A 236 -18.83 5.59 -17.50
CA PHE A 236 -19.11 5.23 -18.89
C PHE A 236 -17.87 4.67 -19.58
N ASP A 237 -16.72 5.24 -19.31
CA ASP A 237 -15.42 4.88 -19.91
C ASP A 237 -14.33 5.07 -18.87
N PHE A 238 -13.95 3.96 -18.21
CA PHE A 238 -12.97 3.96 -17.13
C PHE A 238 -11.57 4.34 -17.63
N ASP A 239 -11.16 3.80 -18.77
CA ASP A 239 -9.80 3.98 -19.30
C ASP A 239 -9.59 5.43 -19.78
N ALA A 240 -10.56 5.97 -20.54
CA ALA A 240 -10.52 7.37 -20.95
C ALA A 240 -10.59 8.36 -19.78
N ALA A 241 -11.28 8.00 -18.69
CA ALA A 241 -11.27 8.81 -17.47
C ALA A 241 -9.93 8.75 -16.74
N MET A 242 -9.24 7.60 -16.75
CA MET A 242 -7.88 7.48 -16.19
C MET A 242 -6.87 8.31 -16.97
N GLU A 243 -7.01 8.43 -18.30
CA GLU A 243 -6.20 9.35 -19.11
C GLU A 243 -6.41 10.81 -18.70
N ASP A 244 -7.68 11.23 -18.54
CA ASP A 244 -8.02 12.58 -18.08
C ASP A 244 -7.48 12.84 -16.66
N VAL A 245 -7.56 11.86 -15.76
CA VAL A 245 -6.96 11.94 -14.41
C VAL A 245 -5.45 12.10 -14.50
N ARG A 246 -4.80 11.32 -15.38
CA ARG A 246 -3.34 11.39 -15.57
C ARG A 246 -2.88 12.75 -16.08
N ALA A 247 -3.68 13.40 -16.92
CA ALA A 247 -3.41 14.75 -17.42
C ALA A 247 -3.42 15.82 -16.31
N LEU A 248 -3.94 15.52 -15.12
CA LEU A 248 -3.94 16.41 -13.96
C LEU A 248 -2.69 16.30 -13.08
N ASP A 249 -1.67 15.56 -13.51
CA ASP A 249 -0.45 15.40 -12.72
C ASP A 249 0.26 16.72 -12.40
N GLY A 250 0.18 17.71 -13.29
CA GLY A 250 0.90 18.99 -13.17
C GLY A 250 0.40 19.93 -12.08
N ILE A 251 -0.68 19.61 -11.36
CA ILE A 251 -1.26 20.44 -10.29
C ILE A 251 -1.48 19.62 -9.02
N SER A 252 -1.49 20.31 -7.85
CA SER A 252 -1.81 19.65 -6.59
C SER A 252 -3.29 19.31 -6.48
N PHE A 253 -3.61 18.33 -5.63
CA PHE A 253 -5.01 17.99 -5.37
C PHE A 253 -5.77 19.18 -4.77
N SER A 254 -5.17 19.94 -3.87
CA SER A 254 -5.82 21.10 -3.27
C SER A 254 -6.12 22.19 -4.31
N GLU A 255 -5.18 22.46 -5.22
CA GLU A 255 -5.39 23.42 -6.29
C GLU A 255 -6.54 22.99 -7.21
N TRP A 256 -6.55 21.74 -7.63
CA TRP A 256 -7.63 21.17 -8.43
C TRP A 256 -8.97 21.24 -7.69
N PHE A 257 -9.01 20.77 -6.44
CA PHE A 257 -10.23 20.65 -5.65
C PHE A 257 -10.87 22.00 -5.35
N LEU A 258 -10.08 23.00 -4.93
CA LEU A 258 -10.57 24.36 -4.68
C LEU A 258 -11.07 25.06 -5.95
N ARG A 259 -10.35 24.90 -7.07
CA ARG A 259 -10.82 25.44 -8.38
C ARG A 259 -12.15 24.83 -8.81
N LYS A 260 -12.46 23.61 -8.38
CA LYS A 260 -13.74 22.92 -8.65
C LYS A 260 -14.83 23.27 -7.64
N GLY A 261 -14.57 24.10 -6.64
CA GLY A 261 -15.53 24.53 -5.63
C GLY A 261 -15.51 23.71 -4.34
N GLY A 262 -14.48 22.92 -4.14
CA GLY A 262 -14.20 22.23 -2.87
C GLY A 262 -13.85 23.21 -1.75
N SER A 263 -13.86 22.75 -0.50
CA SER A 263 -13.60 23.57 0.68
C SER A 263 -12.32 23.16 1.41
N ARG A 264 -11.67 24.12 2.10
CA ARG A 264 -10.53 23.84 2.99
C ARG A 264 -10.96 22.99 4.20
N GLY A 265 -12.17 23.20 4.74
CA GLY A 265 -12.69 22.36 5.83
C GLY A 265 -12.76 20.90 5.45
N SER A 266 -13.30 20.59 4.27
CA SER A 266 -13.29 19.24 3.73
C SER A 266 -11.88 18.67 3.55
N MET A 267 -10.93 19.46 3.05
CA MET A 267 -9.55 19.00 2.91
C MET A 267 -8.95 18.63 4.25
N THR A 268 -8.94 19.53 5.20
CA THR A 268 -8.31 19.34 6.52
C THR A 268 -8.93 18.18 7.30
N ARG A 269 -10.26 18.02 7.23
CA ARG A 269 -10.96 17.01 8.04
C ARG A 269 -10.98 15.62 7.42
N MET A 270 -10.90 15.50 6.09
CA MET A 270 -11.09 14.24 5.37
C MET A 270 -9.97 13.94 4.38
N TRP A 271 -9.67 14.87 3.45
CA TRP A 271 -8.74 14.57 2.36
C TRP A 271 -7.28 14.54 2.79
N ASP A 272 -6.83 15.44 3.69
CA ASP A 272 -5.46 15.43 4.21
C ASP A 272 -5.14 14.14 4.98
N PRO A 273 -5.98 13.64 5.93
CA PRO A 273 -5.74 12.34 6.53
C PRO A 273 -5.59 11.19 5.52
N ILE A 274 -6.39 11.20 4.44
CA ILE A 274 -6.29 10.20 3.38
C ILE A 274 -5.00 10.37 2.58
N ALA A 275 -4.65 11.61 2.19
CA ALA A 275 -3.43 11.90 1.44
C ALA A 275 -2.16 11.52 2.24
N TYR A 276 -2.14 11.84 3.53
CA TYR A 276 -1.07 11.42 4.42
C TYR A 276 -0.97 9.90 4.59
N ALA A 277 -2.10 9.19 4.64
CA ALA A 277 -2.10 7.73 4.76
C ALA A 277 -1.61 7.03 3.49
N LEU A 278 -1.84 7.61 2.32
CA LEU A 278 -1.57 6.99 1.02
C LEU A 278 -0.27 7.49 0.37
N GLY A 279 0.02 8.79 0.46
CA GLY A 279 1.17 9.43 -0.19
C GLY A 279 2.18 10.05 0.78
N PHE A 280 1.90 10.01 2.09
CA PHE A 280 2.72 10.58 3.18
C PHE A 280 2.92 12.10 3.11
N ILE A 281 2.17 12.78 2.25
CA ILE A 281 2.14 14.24 2.08
C ILE A 281 0.70 14.75 2.00
N ASP A 282 0.50 16.04 2.27
CA ASP A 282 -0.83 16.66 2.29
C ASP A 282 -1.38 16.97 0.88
N CYS A 283 -2.63 17.42 0.84
CA CYS A 283 -3.32 17.79 -0.39
C CYS A 283 -2.70 19.00 -1.14
N ASP A 284 -1.93 19.85 -0.46
CA ASP A 284 -1.24 20.97 -1.10
C ASP A 284 0.01 20.50 -1.88
N HIS A 285 0.57 19.33 -1.52
CA HIS A 285 1.81 18.80 -2.08
C HIS A 285 1.63 17.51 -2.90
N ILE A 286 0.51 16.79 -2.76
CA ILE A 286 0.25 15.60 -3.57
C ILE A 286 -0.38 15.97 -4.91
N SER A 287 -0.01 15.26 -5.98
CA SER A 287 -0.60 15.44 -7.32
C SER A 287 -2.10 15.12 -7.33
N ALA A 288 -2.88 15.94 -8.06
CA ALA A 288 -4.28 15.67 -8.31
C ALA A 288 -4.47 14.30 -9.01
N ARG A 289 -3.56 13.91 -9.88
CA ARG A 289 -3.54 12.58 -10.50
C ARG A 289 -3.55 11.48 -9.44
N CYS A 290 -2.68 11.55 -8.46
CA CYS A 290 -2.54 10.52 -7.42
C CYS A 290 -3.85 10.35 -6.64
N MET A 291 -4.37 11.43 -6.08
CA MET A 291 -5.59 11.39 -5.27
C MET A 291 -6.82 10.98 -6.10
N LEU A 292 -6.94 11.46 -7.34
CA LEU A 292 -8.08 11.13 -8.20
C LEU A 292 -8.00 9.69 -8.75
N THR A 293 -6.82 9.11 -8.93
CA THR A 293 -6.66 7.69 -9.26
C THR A 293 -7.31 6.82 -8.19
N ILE A 294 -6.99 7.09 -6.91
CA ILE A 294 -7.57 6.35 -5.78
C ILE A 294 -9.08 6.59 -5.71
N PHE A 295 -9.48 7.86 -5.75
CA PHE A 295 -10.89 8.21 -5.65
C PHE A 295 -11.73 7.60 -6.77
N GLN A 296 -11.22 7.55 -8.01
CA GLN A 296 -11.89 6.91 -9.14
C GLN A 296 -12.13 5.42 -8.90
N LEU A 297 -11.14 4.71 -8.37
CA LEU A 297 -11.29 3.29 -8.02
C LEU A 297 -12.41 3.11 -6.99
N PHE A 298 -12.38 3.85 -5.89
CA PHE A 298 -13.39 3.75 -4.82
C PHE A 298 -14.79 4.18 -5.25
N ALA A 299 -14.90 5.17 -6.15
CA ALA A 299 -16.19 5.67 -6.63
C ALA A 299 -16.85 4.77 -7.67
N VAL A 300 -16.06 3.98 -8.43
CA VAL A 300 -16.56 3.22 -9.59
C VAL A 300 -16.51 1.70 -9.37
N ARG A 301 -15.61 1.23 -8.49
CA ARG A 301 -15.39 -0.18 -8.20
C ARG A 301 -15.83 -0.51 -6.78
N SER A 302 -16.92 -1.25 -6.65
CA SER A 302 -17.47 -1.61 -5.32
C SER A 302 -16.47 -2.37 -4.45
N GLU A 303 -15.68 -3.22 -5.07
CA GLU A 303 -14.64 -4.00 -4.38
C GLU A 303 -13.48 -3.15 -3.87
N ALA A 304 -13.22 -1.98 -4.45
CA ALA A 304 -12.06 -1.16 -4.09
C ALA A 304 -12.07 -0.73 -2.62
N SER A 305 -13.26 -0.49 -2.05
CA SER A 305 -13.43 -0.11 -0.64
C SER A 305 -13.37 -1.29 0.34
N VAL A 306 -13.29 -2.53 -0.16
CA VAL A 306 -13.11 -3.70 0.70
C VAL A 306 -11.69 -3.70 1.24
N LEU A 307 -11.55 -3.80 2.56
CA LEU A 307 -10.26 -3.81 3.24
C LEU A 307 -9.94 -5.21 3.76
N ARG A 308 -8.67 -5.60 3.59
CA ARG A 308 -8.08 -6.75 4.25
C ARG A 308 -6.80 -6.35 4.97
N MET A 309 -6.44 -7.09 6.00
CA MET A 309 -5.17 -6.97 6.71
C MET A 309 -4.57 -8.37 6.86
N CYS A 310 -3.26 -8.47 7.02
CA CYS A 310 -2.63 -9.77 7.30
C CYS A 310 -3.15 -10.36 8.61
N GLU A 311 -3.23 -11.66 8.71
CA GLU A 311 -3.54 -12.38 9.97
C GLU A 311 -2.50 -12.09 11.06
N GLY A 312 -1.26 -11.79 10.68
CA GLY A 312 -0.14 -11.38 11.51
C GLY A 312 0.84 -10.51 10.72
N SER A 313 2.15 -10.68 10.92
CA SER A 313 3.17 -9.85 10.28
C SER A 313 3.28 -10.10 8.77
N PRO A 314 3.61 -9.08 7.98
CA PRO A 314 3.86 -9.25 6.55
C PRO A 314 4.97 -10.25 6.23
N ASN A 315 5.96 -10.40 7.11
CA ASN A 315 7.00 -11.41 6.90
C ASN A 315 6.40 -12.81 6.79
N THR A 316 5.62 -13.22 7.78
CA THR A 316 5.02 -14.56 7.86
C THR A 316 3.91 -14.77 6.83
N TYR A 317 3.02 -13.78 6.67
CA TYR A 317 1.78 -13.95 5.91
C TYR A 317 1.84 -13.48 4.45
N LEU A 318 2.89 -12.74 4.06
CA LEU A 318 3.09 -12.29 2.68
C LEU A 318 4.42 -12.76 2.10
N HIS A 319 5.55 -12.50 2.80
CA HIS A 319 6.87 -12.73 2.21
C HIS A 319 7.32 -14.18 2.27
N GLU A 320 7.14 -14.87 3.38
CA GLU A 320 7.54 -16.29 3.49
C GLU A 320 6.87 -17.19 2.46
N PRO A 321 5.56 -17.08 2.16
CA PRO A 321 4.94 -17.82 1.06
C PRO A 321 5.60 -17.56 -0.31
N ILE A 322 5.92 -16.30 -0.62
CA ILE A 322 6.61 -15.93 -1.86
C ILE A 322 8.02 -16.54 -1.88
N LEU A 323 8.77 -16.42 -0.79
CA LEU A 323 10.13 -16.94 -0.68
C LEU A 323 10.18 -18.46 -0.77
N ALA A 324 9.24 -19.16 -0.14
CA ALA A 324 9.10 -20.60 -0.25
C ALA A 324 8.82 -21.05 -1.70
N TYR A 325 7.94 -20.32 -2.38
CA TYR A 325 7.63 -20.57 -3.78
C TYR A 325 8.84 -20.36 -4.70
N LEU A 326 9.60 -19.28 -4.50
CA LEU A 326 10.83 -18.99 -5.24
C LEU A 326 11.91 -20.05 -4.99
N LYS A 327 12.11 -20.42 -3.72
CA LYS A 327 13.07 -21.47 -3.33
C LYS A 327 12.75 -22.81 -3.99
N ALA A 328 11.47 -23.20 -4.02
CA ALA A 328 11.02 -24.44 -4.68
C ALA A 328 11.30 -24.45 -6.20
N ARG A 329 11.53 -23.29 -6.81
CA ARG A 329 11.90 -23.12 -8.24
C ARG A 329 13.39 -22.88 -8.48
N GLY A 330 14.21 -23.04 -7.44
CA GLY A 330 15.66 -22.86 -7.55
C GLY A 330 16.14 -21.42 -7.60
N VAL A 331 15.30 -20.45 -7.26
CA VAL A 331 15.74 -19.06 -7.10
C VAL A 331 16.60 -18.93 -5.87
N THR A 332 17.78 -18.30 -6.03
CA THR A 332 18.69 -18.04 -4.93
C THR A 332 18.49 -16.62 -4.40
N LEU A 333 18.21 -16.48 -3.11
CA LEU A 333 18.12 -15.19 -2.41
C LEU A 333 19.37 -15.00 -1.53
N HIS A 334 20.11 -13.95 -1.83
CA HIS A 334 21.29 -13.52 -1.08
C HIS A 334 20.91 -12.33 -0.18
N LEU A 335 20.67 -12.58 1.09
CA LEU A 335 20.48 -11.54 2.12
C LEU A 335 21.82 -10.93 2.56
N ASN A 336 21.81 -9.77 3.18
CA ASN A 336 23.02 -9.02 3.58
C ASN A 336 24.01 -8.80 2.42
N SER A 337 23.50 -8.77 1.19
CA SER A 337 24.29 -8.76 -0.04
C SER A 337 24.05 -7.47 -0.83
N ARG A 338 24.73 -6.41 -0.39
CA ARG A 338 24.65 -5.10 -1.04
C ARG A 338 25.41 -5.09 -2.36
N ILE A 339 24.79 -4.56 -3.40
CA ILE A 339 25.44 -4.27 -4.67
C ILE A 339 26.05 -2.87 -4.61
N GLN A 340 27.31 -2.78 -5.00
CA GLN A 340 28.09 -1.55 -5.00
C GLN A 340 28.02 -0.85 -6.36
N ASP A 341 28.07 -1.62 -7.46
CA ASP A 341 28.19 -1.09 -8.81
C ASP A 341 27.64 -2.08 -9.85
N LEU A 342 27.53 -1.63 -11.09
CA LEU A 342 27.15 -2.42 -12.26
C LEU A 342 28.38 -2.74 -13.11
N VAL A 343 28.41 -3.92 -13.72
CA VAL A 343 29.37 -4.28 -14.77
C VAL A 343 28.71 -3.96 -16.11
N TYR A 344 29.28 -3.03 -16.90
CA TYR A 344 28.66 -2.57 -18.15
C TYR A 344 29.68 -2.18 -19.20
N ASP A 345 29.25 -2.21 -20.47
CA ASP A 345 29.97 -1.64 -21.61
C ASP A 345 29.54 -0.19 -21.83
N THR A 346 30.45 0.62 -22.37
CA THR A 346 30.18 2.01 -22.76
C THR A 346 30.28 2.16 -24.29
N ASP A 347 29.47 3.05 -24.83
CA ASP A 347 29.60 3.50 -26.21
C ASP A 347 30.86 4.33 -26.36
N ALA A 348 31.71 3.97 -27.31
CA ALA A 348 33.03 4.58 -27.49
C ALA A 348 32.96 6.06 -27.92
N SER A 349 31.88 6.48 -28.56
CA SER A 349 31.70 7.84 -29.06
C SER A 349 31.14 8.82 -28.03
N THR A 350 30.23 8.35 -27.19
CA THR A 350 29.52 9.18 -26.20
C THR A 350 30.02 8.96 -24.78
N GLY A 351 30.65 7.82 -24.51
CA GLY A 351 30.99 7.35 -23.17
C GLY A 351 29.76 7.08 -22.28
N ALA A 352 28.58 6.93 -22.90
CA ALA A 352 27.37 6.52 -22.20
C ALA A 352 27.32 5.00 -22.03
N PRO A 353 26.66 4.45 -21.01
CA PRO A 353 26.48 3.02 -20.88
C PRO A 353 25.65 2.48 -22.05
N SER A 354 26.09 1.38 -22.63
CA SER A 354 25.44 0.74 -23.78
C SER A 354 24.76 -0.58 -23.40
N ARG A 355 25.39 -1.37 -22.51
CA ARG A 355 24.92 -2.70 -22.12
C ARG A 355 25.36 -3.05 -20.70
N VAL A 356 24.46 -3.56 -19.87
CA VAL A 356 24.78 -4.15 -18.55
C VAL A 356 25.05 -5.64 -18.72
N LYS A 357 26.08 -6.15 -18.02
CA LYS A 357 26.56 -7.54 -18.07
C LYS A 357 26.54 -8.23 -16.71
N GLY A 358 26.42 -7.48 -15.63
CA GLY A 358 26.47 -8.04 -14.28
C GLY A 358 26.48 -6.97 -13.19
N LEU A 359 26.87 -7.37 -12.02
CA LEU A 359 26.89 -6.54 -10.82
C LEU A 359 28.18 -6.77 -10.01
N VAL A 360 28.52 -5.80 -9.15
CA VAL A 360 29.68 -5.82 -8.27
C VAL A 360 29.21 -5.84 -6.83
N LEU A 361 29.63 -6.86 -6.06
CA LEU A 361 29.30 -7.02 -4.64
C LEU A 361 30.13 -6.05 -3.78
N SER A 362 29.50 -5.46 -2.75
CA SER A 362 30.22 -4.57 -1.82
C SER A 362 31.08 -5.33 -0.81
N GLY A 363 30.79 -6.60 -0.57
CA GLY A 363 31.42 -7.40 0.48
C GLY A 363 31.12 -6.92 1.92
N LYS A 364 30.17 -6.01 2.09
CA LYS A 364 29.75 -5.46 3.39
C LYS A 364 28.30 -5.80 3.65
N ALA A 365 28.01 -6.30 4.86
CA ALA A 365 26.63 -6.46 5.36
C ALA A 365 26.18 -5.20 6.08
N ASN A 366 24.88 -4.86 5.97
CA ASN A 366 24.27 -3.80 6.77
C ASN A 366 23.91 -4.33 8.16
N THR A 367 24.18 -3.55 9.21
CA THR A 367 23.68 -3.82 10.58
C THR A 367 22.28 -3.23 10.76
N GLU A 368 21.61 -3.64 11.84
CA GLU A 368 20.28 -3.14 12.23
C GLU A 368 20.22 -1.62 12.37
N ASP A 369 21.32 -0.99 12.77
CA ASP A 369 21.43 0.45 13.01
C ASP A 369 21.89 1.25 11.77
N GLY A 370 21.89 0.65 10.59
CA GLY A 370 22.40 1.28 9.35
C GLY A 370 23.92 1.46 9.34
N LYS A 371 24.63 0.93 10.33
CA LYS A 371 26.09 0.88 10.36
C LYS A 371 26.58 -0.33 9.56
N GLU A 372 27.63 -0.14 8.80
CA GLU A 372 28.27 -1.22 8.04
C GLU A 372 28.91 -2.22 9.01
N ALA A 373 28.43 -3.46 9.04
CA ALA A 373 29.13 -4.55 9.73
C ALA A 373 30.22 -5.10 8.81
N GLY A 374 31.33 -5.50 9.37
CA GLY A 374 32.32 -6.28 8.64
C GLY A 374 31.71 -7.57 8.09
N ALA A 375 32.40 -8.21 7.15
CA ALA A 375 31.99 -9.28 6.23
C ALA A 375 31.35 -10.57 6.80
N ALA A 376 30.82 -10.57 8.01
CA ALA A 376 30.15 -11.72 8.60
C ALA A 376 28.69 -11.79 8.14
N GLY A 377 28.40 -12.54 7.08
CA GLY A 377 27.05 -12.90 6.64
C GLY A 377 26.63 -12.50 5.22
N GLY A 378 27.42 -11.70 4.49
CA GLY A 378 27.17 -11.40 3.06
C GLY A 378 27.76 -12.46 2.14
N VAL A 379 27.18 -12.62 0.95
CA VAL A 379 27.72 -13.49 -0.09
C VAL A 379 28.76 -12.73 -0.90
N GLY A 380 29.95 -13.33 -1.06
CA GLY A 380 31.02 -12.80 -1.90
C GLY A 380 31.98 -11.84 -1.19
N THR A 381 33.08 -11.55 -1.85
CA THR A 381 34.11 -10.60 -1.41
C THR A 381 33.88 -9.21 -2.02
N ALA A 382 34.42 -8.16 -1.36
CA ALA A 382 34.35 -6.81 -1.91
C ALA A 382 34.96 -6.75 -3.30
N GLY A 383 34.24 -6.18 -4.27
CA GLY A 383 34.67 -6.08 -5.66
C GLY A 383 34.44 -7.35 -6.50
N GLU A 384 33.89 -8.43 -5.93
CA GLU A 384 33.50 -9.62 -6.69
C GLU A 384 32.47 -9.26 -7.76
N GLN A 385 32.77 -9.62 -9.00
CA GLN A 385 31.85 -9.43 -10.12
C GLN A 385 31.06 -10.70 -10.38
N ARG A 386 29.75 -10.55 -10.56
CA ARG A 386 28.87 -11.62 -11.03
C ARG A 386 28.21 -11.22 -12.34
N LEU A 387 28.37 -12.09 -13.33
CA LEU A 387 27.88 -11.84 -14.69
C LEU A 387 26.52 -12.53 -14.88
N PHE A 388 25.63 -11.84 -15.59
CA PHE A 388 24.26 -12.27 -15.93
C PHE A 388 23.95 -11.94 -17.38
N ASP A 389 22.99 -12.68 -17.97
CA ASP A 389 22.46 -12.35 -19.29
C ASP A 389 21.70 -11.01 -19.28
N CYS A 390 20.99 -10.73 -18.16
CA CYS A 390 20.41 -9.42 -17.88
C CYS A 390 20.33 -9.14 -16.36
N VAL A 391 20.18 -7.88 -16.02
CA VAL A 391 20.11 -7.37 -14.65
C VAL A 391 18.84 -6.55 -14.46
N VAL A 392 18.17 -6.76 -13.34
CA VAL A 392 17.02 -5.96 -12.90
C VAL A 392 17.40 -5.15 -11.67
N ALA A 393 17.27 -3.84 -11.72
CA ALA A 393 17.35 -2.98 -10.54
C ALA A 393 15.94 -2.78 -9.97
N ALA A 394 15.64 -3.54 -8.91
CA ALA A 394 14.37 -3.51 -8.20
C ALA A 394 14.49 -2.74 -6.86
N CYS A 395 15.23 -1.64 -6.90
CA CYS A 395 15.46 -0.74 -5.77
C CYS A 395 14.28 0.24 -5.57
N ASP A 396 14.30 0.99 -4.48
CA ASP A 396 13.52 2.23 -4.32
C ASP A 396 14.25 3.41 -4.99
N VAL A 397 13.63 4.62 -4.97
CA VAL A 397 14.22 5.82 -5.58
C VAL A 397 15.63 6.10 -5.05
N PRO A 398 15.88 6.17 -3.73
CA PRO A 398 17.25 6.39 -3.24
C PRO A 398 18.20 5.27 -3.55
N GLY A 399 17.72 4.05 -3.59
CA GLY A 399 18.51 2.87 -3.93
C GLY A 399 19.00 2.92 -5.37
N ILE A 400 18.12 3.20 -6.33
CA ILE A 400 18.50 3.31 -7.75
C ILE A 400 19.41 4.52 -8.02
N GLN A 401 19.15 5.67 -7.38
CA GLN A 401 20.00 6.85 -7.48
C GLN A 401 21.44 6.62 -6.98
N LYS A 402 21.59 5.76 -5.96
CA LYS A 402 22.93 5.36 -5.44
C LYS A 402 23.59 4.27 -6.27
N LEU A 403 22.82 3.41 -6.90
CA LEU A 403 23.31 2.29 -7.69
C LEU A 403 23.85 2.73 -9.05
N LEU A 404 23.18 3.70 -9.69
CA LEU A 404 23.54 4.12 -11.05
C LEU A 404 24.87 4.90 -11.06
N PRO A 405 25.88 4.44 -11.84
CA PRO A 405 27.09 5.22 -12.08
C PRO A 405 26.77 6.57 -12.74
N GLU A 406 27.61 7.57 -12.49
CA GLU A 406 27.43 8.93 -13.04
C GLU A 406 27.31 8.95 -14.57
N SER A 407 27.94 8.00 -15.27
CA SER A 407 27.85 7.85 -16.73
C SER A 407 26.43 7.59 -17.23
N PHE A 408 25.55 6.99 -16.41
CA PHE A 408 24.16 6.74 -16.77
C PHE A 408 23.36 8.03 -16.93
N ARG A 409 23.73 9.11 -16.22
CA ARG A 409 23.07 10.42 -16.32
C ARG A 409 23.25 11.09 -17.69
N LYS A 410 24.14 10.60 -18.53
CA LYS A 410 24.23 11.02 -19.94
C LYS A 410 23.01 10.62 -20.76
N ILE A 411 22.18 9.70 -20.24
CA ILE A 411 20.93 9.23 -20.83
C ILE A 411 19.78 9.89 -20.07
N GLN A 412 18.91 10.63 -20.77
CA GLN A 412 17.88 11.47 -20.19
C GLN A 412 16.92 10.68 -19.27
N GLU A 413 16.56 9.45 -19.62
CA GLU A 413 15.66 8.61 -18.85
C GLU A 413 16.25 8.27 -17.47
N PHE A 414 17.55 8.10 -17.36
CA PHE A 414 18.23 7.89 -16.09
C PHE A 414 18.44 9.20 -15.32
N ASP A 415 18.74 10.30 -16.02
CA ASP A 415 18.86 11.62 -15.37
C ASP A 415 17.52 12.04 -14.76
N ASN A 416 16.40 11.70 -15.39
CA ASN A 416 15.06 11.95 -14.87
C ASN A 416 14.82 11.27 -13.51
N ILE A 417 15.42 10.11 -13.24
CA ILE A 417 15.29 9.42 -11.93
C ILE A 417 15.81 10.29 -10.79
N TYR A 418 16.82 11.13 -11.03
CA TYR A 418 17.37 12.03 -10.01
C TYR A 418 16.48 13.24 -9.70
N ARG A 419 15.40 13.43 -10.46
CA ARG A 419 14.34 14.40 -10.15
C ARG A 419 13.26 13.82 -9.22
N LEU A 420 13.19 12.49 -9.09
CA LEU A 420 12.28 11.84 -8.18
C LEU A 420 12.83 11.95 -6.75
N GLU A 421 11.94 12.27 -5.83
CA GLU A 421 12.25 12.37 -4.39
C GLU A 421 11.55 11.24 -3.64
N ALA A 422 12.05 10.90 -2.47
CA ALA A 422 11.39 10.01 -1.53
C ALA A 422 10.96 10.77 -0.28
N VAL A 423 9.82 10.40 0.30
CA VAL A 423 9.32 10.98 1.54
C VAL A 423 9.68 10.11 2.73
N PRO A 424 10.10 10.69 3.87
CA PRO A 424 10.33 9.96 5.09
C PRO A 424 9.01 9.59 5.78
N VAL A 425 9.05 8.53 6.58
CA VAL A 425 7.96 8.11 7.45
C VAL A 425 8.53 7.66 8.79
N THR A 426 7.78 7.89 9.86
CA THR A 426 8.07 7.34 11.17
C THR A 426 6.89 6.50 11.62
N THR A 427 7.15 5.26 12.01
CA THR A 427 6.16 4.35 12.54
C THR A 427 6.39 4.12 14.03
N VAL A 428 5.34 4.18 14.82
CA VAL A 428 5.40 4.00 16.27
C VAL A 428 4.46 2.87 16.68
N GLN A 429 4.99 1.90 17.39
CA GLN A 429 4.20 0.86 18.05
C GLN A 429 4.10 1.17 19.56
N LEU A 430 2.88 1.08 20.09
CA LEU A 430 2.59 1.30 21.51
C LEU A 430 1.77 0.12 22.03
N ARG A 431 2.32 -0.64 22.98
CA ARG A 431 1.64 -1.74 23.67
C ARG A 431 1.06 -1.24 24.99
N PHE A 432 -0.16 -1.64 25.29
CA PHE A 432 -0.87 -1.27 26.51
C PHE A 432 -1.29 -2.50 27.32
N ASN A 433 -1.48 -2.29 28.62
CA ASN A 433 -2.03 -3.30 29.54
C ASN A 433 -3.56 -3.43 29.48
N GLY A 434 -4.23 -2.76 28.55
CA GLY A 434 -5.68 -2.82 28.32
C GLY A 434 -6.06 -2.29 26.94
N TRP A 435 -7.34 -2.31 26.59
CA TRP A 435 -7.84 -1.97 25.27
C TRP A 435 -8.04 -0.46 25.12
N VAL A 436 -7.20 0.19 24.32
CA VAL A 436 -7.24 1.63 24.02
C VAL A 436 -8.42 1.97 23.13
N THR A 437 -8.70 1.12 22.14
CA THR A 437 -9.71 1.34 21.10
C THR A 437 -11.12 0.97 21.54
N GLU A 438 -11.31 0.56 22.79
CA GLU A 438 -12.64 0.42 23.39
C GLU A 438 -13.27 1.80 23.61
N LEU A 439 -14.46 1.99 23.11
CA LEU A 439 -15.26 3.17 23.39
C LEU A 439 -16.14 2.87 24.59
N ASN A 440 -15.86 3.46 25.76
CA ASN A 440 -16.68 3.30 26.97
C ASN A 440 -18.03 4.04 26.91
N ASP A 441 -18.53 4.36 25.73
CA ASP A 441 -19.81 5.00 25.50
C ASP A 441 -20.76 4.02 24.79
N PRO A 442 -21.73 3.41 25.53
CA PRO A 442 -22.66 2.43 24.95
C PRO A 442 -23.52 2.99 23.82
N VAL A 443 -23.89 4.29 23.87
CA VAL A 443 -24.69 4.93 22.82
C VAL A 443 -23.87 5.04 21.55
N ARG A 444 -22.63 5.46 21.66
CA ARG A 444 -21.70 5.64 20.56
C ARG A 444 -21.25 4.32 19.95
N MET A 445 -21.00 3.31 20.78
CA MET A 445 -20.73 1.96 20.30
C MET A 445 -21.89 1.45 19.46
N LYS A 446 -23.11 1.69 19.90
CA LYS A 446 -24.32 1.30 19.17
C LYS A 446 -24.52 2.08 17.86
N GLU A 447 -24.21 3.38 17.86
CA GLU A 447 -24.25 4.22 16.65
C GLU A 447 -23.23 3.77 15.60
N ILE A 448 -22.03 3.36 16.03
CA ILE A 448 -20.95 2.95 15.12
C ILE A 448 -21.22 1.57 14.53
N ASN A 449 -21.60 0.60 15.34
CA ASN A 449 -21.54 -0.81 14.94
C ASN A 449 -22.73 -1.69 15.33
N GLY A 450 -23.74 -1.13 16.02
CA GLY A 450 -24.86 -1.91 16.54
C GLY A 450 -24.62 -2.45 17.96
N ASP A 451 -25.29 -3.52 18.31
CA ASP A 451 -25.31 -4.03 19.69
C ASP A 451 -24.07 -4.89 19.98
N PHE A 452 -23.24 -4.48 20.96
CA PHE A 452 -22.03 -5.19 21.37
C PHE A 452 -22.24 -5.88 22.70
N SER A 453 -22.21 -7.19 22.68
CA SER A 453 -22.25 -7.99 23.90
C SER A 453 -20.88 -8.12 24.60
N ASP A 454 -19.80 -7.84 23.91
CA ASP A 454 -18.43 -8.02 24.39
C ASP A 454 -17.73 -6.71 24.79
N GLY A 455 -18.41 -5.57 24.67
CA GLY A 455 -17.87 -4.27 25.08
C GLY A 455 -16.87 -3.64 24.10
N ARG A 456 -16.60 -4.28 22.94
CA ARG A 456 -15.70 -3.74 21.91
C ARG A 456 -16.49 -3.20 20.73
N ALA A 457 -16.01 -2.10 20.14
CA ALA A 457 -16.58 -1.55 18.93
C ALA A 457 -15.93 -2.21 17.69
N PRO A 458 -16.59 -3.13 16.94
CA PRO A 458 -15.99 -3.82 15.80
C PRO A 458 -15.44 -2.89 14.73
N GLY A 459 -15.97 -1.67 14.60
CA GLY A 459 -15.43 -0.68 13.67
C GLY A 459 -13.99 -0.24 13.98
N LEU A 460 -13.50 -0.51 15.18
CA LEU A 460 -12.10 -0.24 15.57
C LEU A 460 -11.17 -1.42 15.26
N ASP A 461 -11.68 -2.59 14.93
CA ASP A 461 -10.93 -3.68 14.27
C ASP A 461 -10.69 -3.33 12.79
N ASN A 462 -10.00 -2.21 12.54
CA ASN A 462 -9.94 -1.61 11.22
C ASN A 462 -8.73 -0.69 11.05
N LEU A 463 -8.53 -0.19 9.81
CA LEU A 463 -7.71 0.99 9.56
C LEU A 463 -8.46 2.23 10.04
N LEU A 464 -7.81 3.00 10.90
CA LEU A 464 -8.34 4.22 11.49
C LEU A 464 -7.56 5.44 10.99
N TYR A 465 -8.23 6.58 10.90
CA TYR A 465 -7.66 7.86 10.50
C TYR A 465 -7.82 8.89 11.60
N SER A 466 -7.01 9.95 11.59
CA SER A 466 -7.24 11.12 12.42
C SER A 466 -6.86 12.40 11.67
N ALA A 467 -7.71 13.42 11.83
CA ALA A 467 -7.40 14.79 11.42
C ALA A 467 -6.86 15.63 12.59
N ASP A 468 -6.84 15.08 13.79
CA ASP A 468 -6.48 15.79 15.04
C ASP A 468 -5.18 15.26 15.67
N ALA A 469 -4.45 14.37 14.97
CA ALA A 469 -3.16 13.84 15.38
C ALA A 469 -2.13 14.00 14.26
N GLU A 470 -0.86 13.92 14.62
CA GLU A 470 0.27 13.97 13.68
C GLU A 470 0.60 12.58 13.08
N PHE A 471 -0.12 11.55 13.50
CA PHE A 471 -0.26 10.30 12.77
C PHE A 471 -1.62 10.31 12.06
N SER A 472 -1.58 10.23 10.75
CA SER A 472 -2.78 10.33 9.91
C SER A 472 -3.57 9.04 9.85
N CYS A 473 -2.90 7.90 10.00
CA CYS A 473 -3.52 6.59 10.06
C CYS A 473 -2.86 5.70 11.12
N PHE A 474 -3.65 4.78 11.64
CA PHE A 474 -3.22 3.83 12.66
C PHE A 474 -4.17 2.63 12.71
N ALA A 475 -3.75 1.57 13.38
CA ALA A 475 -4.58 0.40 13.67
C ALA A 475 -4.17 -0.22 15.00
N ASP A 476 -5.10 -0.94 15.62
CA ASP A 476 -4.81 -1.82 16.73
C ASP A 476 -4.45 -3.22 16.20
N LEU A 477 -3.17 -3.52 16.10
CA LEU A 477 -2.69 -4.77 15.54
C LEU A 477 -3.12 -5.99 16.37
N ALA A 478 -3.32 -5.83 17.68
CA ALA A 478 -3.82 -6.92 18.51
C ALA A 478 -5.27 -7.33 18.15
N LEU A 479 -6.04 -6.42 17.54
CA LEU A 479 -7.38 -6.70 17.00
C LEU A 479 -7.32 -7.06 15.51
N THR A 480 -6.59 -6.26 14.72
CA THR A 480 -6.63 -6.37 13.26
C THR A 480 -5.85 -7.56 12.73
N SER A 481 -4.78 -7.97 13.42
CA SER A 481 -3.81 -8.98 12.98
C SER A 481 -3.38 -9.88 14.15
N PRO A 482 -4.33 -10.55 14.83
CA PRO A 482 -4.10 -11.12 16.16
C PRO A 482 -3.13 -12.29 16.20
N ALA A 483 -2.88 -13.01 15.10
CA ALA A 483 -2.09 -14.24 15.10
C ALA A 483 -0.67 -14.07 15.71
N GLU A 484 -0.05 -12.91 15.55
CA GLU A 484 1.29 -12.62 16.07
C GLU A 484 1.33 -11.37 16.96
N TYR A 485 0.25 -10.57 16.99
CA TYR A 485 0.22 -9.30 17.75
C TYR A 485 -0.66 -9.35 18.99
N TYR A 486 -1.64 -10.27 19.03
CA TYR A 486 -2.39 -10.50 20.27
C TYR A 486 -1.54 -11.28 21.28
N LYS A 487 -1.54 -10.82 22.53
CA LYS A 487 -0.92 -11.53 23.65
C LYS A 487 -1.94 -11.62 24.78
N GLU A 488 -2.08 -12.82 25.33
CA GLU A 488 -2.97 -13.05 26.47
C GLU A 488 -2.55 -12.22 27.68
N GLY A 489 -3.50 -11.54 28.31
CA GLY A 489 -3.24 -10.65 29.45
C GLY A 489 -2.72 -9.25 29.08
N GLU A 490 -2.46 -8.99 27.80
CA GLU A 490 -2.14 -7.65 27.28
C GLU A 490 -3.34 -7.05 26.51
N GLY A 491 -3.32 -5.73 26.29
CA GLY A 491 -4.34 -5.03 25.54
C GLY A 491 -3.90 -4.68 24.12
N SER A 492 -4.23 -3.46 23.72
CA SER A 492 -3.93 -2.92 22.40
C SER A 492 -2.45 -2.92 22.07
N LEU A 493 -2.13 -3.20 20.81
CA LEU A 493 -0.87 -2.84 20.17
C LEU A 493 -1.16 -1.85 19.04
N LEU A 494 -1.07 -0.57 19.33
CA LEU A 494 -1.29 0.44 18.32
C LEU A 494 -0.09 0.59 17.41
N GLN A 495 -0.33 0.58 16.11
CA GLN A 495 0.62 0.94 15.06
C GLN A 495 0.23 2.29 14.49
N CYS A 496 0.99 3.34 14.78
CA CYS A 496 0.73 4.71 14.36
C CYS A 496 1.74 5.13 13.26
N VAL A 497 1.26 5.75 12.18
CA VAL A 497 2.08 6.21 11.05
C VAL A 497 2.14 7.72 11.05
N LEU A 498 3.30 8.28 11.43
CA LEU A 498 3.53 9.71 11.51
C LEU A 498 3.96 10.25 10.15
N THR A 499 3.13 11.07 9.55
CA THR A 499 3.33 11.72 8.25
C THR A 499 2.87 13.18 8.28
N PRO A 500 3.65 14.10 7.72
CA PRO A 500 4.94 13.91 7.08
C PRO A 500 6.03 13.53 8.08
N GLY A 501 6.95 12.66 7.64
CA GLY A 501 8.02 12.15 8.51
C GLY A 501 9.18 13.12 8.76
N ASP A 502 9.33 14.17 7.92
CA ASP A 502 10.50 15.05 7.90
C ASP A 502 10.86 15.62 9.27
N LYS A 503 9.87 16.14 9.99
CA LYS A 503 10.07 16.76 11.31
C LYS A 503 10.49 15.75 12.39
N TRP A 504 10.20 14.47 12.19
CA TRP A 504 10.50 13.42 13.16
C TRP A 504 11.88 12.81 12.97
N MET A 505 12.51 12.97 11.80
CA MET A 505 13.84 12.42 11.53
C MET A 505 14.91 12.86 12.52
N PRO A 506 15.01 14.16 12.94
CA PRO A 506 16.00 14.61 13.91
C PRO A 506 15.60 14.36 15.38
N VAL A 507 14.34 13.96 15.66
CA VAL A 507 13.82 13.78 17.03
C VAL A 507 14.21 12.41 17.57
N SER A 508 14.55 12.28 18.87
CA SER A 508 14.86 10.97 19.46
C SER A 508 13.66 10.05 19.53
N THR A 509 13.89 8.74 19.51
CA THR A 509 12.83 7.71 19.52
C THR A 509 11.93 7.82 20.75
N GLU A 510 12.50 8.14 21.91
CA GLU A 510 11.78 8.31 23.17
C GLU A 510 10.79 9.49 23.11
N LYS A 511 11.24 10.64 22.60
CA LYS A 511 10.39 11.82 22.43
C LYS A 511 9.28 11.60 21.41
N ILE A 512 9.56 10.83 20.34
CA ILE A 512 8.56 10.46 19.35
C ILE A 512 7.49 9.57 19.99
N ALA A 513 7.89 8.55 20.74
CA ALA A 513 6.97 7.66 21.43
C ALA A 513 6.10 8.41 22.44
N GLU A 514 6.70 9.30 23.25
CA GLU A 514 5.99 10.14 24.23
C GLU A 514 4.97 11.07 23.54
N ALA A 515 5.36 11.75 22.48
CA ALA A 515 4.48 12.63 21.72
C ALA A 515 3.31 11.86 21.08
N THR A 516 3.58 10.66 20.56
CA THR A 516 2.55 9.79 19.97
C THR A 516 1.59 9.28 21.04
N LEU A 517 2.10 8.83 22.20
CA LEU A 517 1.29 8.38 23.33
C LEU A 517 0.33 9.48 23.80
N LYS A 518 0.84 10.70 23.95
CA LYS A 518 -0.01 11.84 24.34
C LYS A 518 -1.16 12.06 23.37
N GLN A 519 -0.89 12.00 22.07
CA GLN A 519 -1.91 12.18 21.04
C GLN A 519 -2.92 11.03 21.05
N VAL A 520 -2.47 9.78 21.25
CA VAL A 520 -3.36 8.63 21.43
C VAL A 520 -4.34 8.85 22.59
N LEU A 521 -3.84 9.34 23.74
CA LEU A 521 -4.69 9.63 24.90
C LEU A 521 -5.63 10.85 24.70
N ASP A 522 -5.31 11.73 23.77
CA ASP A 522 -6.23 12.81 23.35
C ASP A 522 -7.33 12.30 22.41
N LEU A 523 -7.03 11.31 21.58
CA LEU A 523 -8.02 10.64 20.72
C LEU A 523 -8.89 9.65 21.51
N PHE A 524 -8.33 8.99 22.53
CA PHE A 524 -9.02 8.00 23.37
C PHE A 524 -8.92 8.38 24.85
N PRO A 525 -9.70 9.36 25.31
CA PRO A 525 -9.66 9.77 26.74
C PRO A 525 -9.97 8.65 27.71
N SER A 526 -10.71 7.62 27.30
CA SER A 526 -11.01 6.42 28.09
C SER A 526 -9.76 5.60 28.42
N ALA A 527 -8.69 5.74 27.63
CA ALA A 527 -7.44 5.02 27.82
C ALA A 527 -6.47 5.67 28.82
N ARG A 528 -6.80 6.83 29.40
CA ARG A 528 -5.91 7.58 30.32
C ARG A 528 -5.51 6.85 31.60
N GLY A 529 -6.20 5.79 31.96
CA GLY A 529 -5.86 4.94 33.11
C GLY A 529 -5.03 3.70 32.74
N LEU A 530 -4.72 3.51 31.47
CA LEU A 530 -3.92 2.40 30.99
C LEU A 530 -2.42 2.75 31.01
N GLU A 531 -1.61 1.72 31.23
CA GLU A 531 -0.15 1.81 31.16
C GLU A 531 0.32 1.41 29.76
N CYS A 532 1.20 2.21 29.17
CA CYS A 532 1.94 1.83 27.96
C CYS A 532 3.16 1.03 28.38
N THR A 533 3.11 -0.29 28.18
CA THR A 533 4.11 -1.25 28.71
C THR A 533 5.33 -1.42 27.80
N TRP A 534 5.19 -1.10 26.50
CA TRP A 534 6.28 -1.20 25.55
C TRP A 534 6.08 -0.23 24.38
N THR A 535 7.19 0.27 23.86
CA THR A 535 7.20 1.17 22.70
C THR A 535 8.30 0.80 21.73
N ASN A 536 8.03 0.99 20.44
CA ASN A 536 9.05 0.91 19.40
C ASN A 536 8.85 2.00 18.35
N VAL A 537 9.95 2.51 17.81
CA VAL A 537 9.95 3.56 16.79
C VAL A 537 10.85 3.17 15.62
N VAL A 538 10.29 3.09 14.43
CA VAL A 538 11.01 2.86 13.19
C VAL A 538 11.02 4.13 12.37
N LYS A 539 12.21 4.63 12.01
CA LYS A 539 12.40 5.78 11.14
C LYS A 539 12.88 5.32 9.78
N LEU A 540 12.13 5.64 8.75
CA LEU A 540 12.53 5.46 7.37
C LEU A 540 12.78 6.83 6.74
N GLY A 541 14.03 7.22 6.61
CA GLY A 541 14.41 8.53 6.06
C GLY A 541 13.97 8.72 4.61
N GLN A 542 13.73 7.63 3.89
CA GLN A 542 13.28 7.63 2.50
C GLN A 542 12.40 6.40 2.28
N SER A 543 11.10 6.60 2.16
CA SER A 543 10.10 5.54 2.03
C SER A 543 9.42 5.57 0.67
N LEU A 544 8.21 6.13 0.57
CA LEU A 544 7.51 6.25 -0.70
C LEU A 544 8.22 7.25 -1.62
N TYR A 545 8.10 7.08 -2.95
CA TYR A 545 8.46 8.18 -3.82
C TYR A 545 7.42 9.31 -3.68
N ARG A 546 7.87 10.56 -3.76
CA ARG A 546 7.00 11.72 -3.57
C ARG A 546 6.10 11.91 -4.80
N GLU A 547 4.84 11.57 -4.68
CA GLU A 547 3.80 11.75 -5.71
C GLU A 547 3.42 13.23 -5.88
N ALA A 548 4.42 14.12 -6.00
CA ALA A 548 4.22 15.54 -6.13
C ALA A 548 3.74 15.92 -7.54
N PRO A 549 3.16 17.12 -7.73
CA PRO A 549 2.77 17.61 -9.04
C PRO A 549 3.90 17.61 -10.05
N GLY A 550 3.65 17.09 -11.26
CA GLY A 550 4.59 17.06 -12.36
C GLY A 550 5.68 15.99 -12.26
N MET A 551 5.60 15.05 -11.30
CA MET A 551 6.62 14.02 -11.13
C MET A 551 6.36 12.75 -11.95
N ASP A 552 5.13 12.49 -12.41
CA ASP A 552 4.78 11.28 -13.15
C ASP A 552 5.58 11.11 -14.46
N VAL A 553 5.93 12.22 -15.12
CA VAL A 553 6.70 12.23 -16.39
C VAL A 553 8.15 11.77 -16.22
N TYR A 554 8.70 11.80 -15.00
CA TYR A 554 10.06 11.38 -14.71
C TYR A 554 10.17 9.90 -14.31
N ARG A 555 9.05 9.20 -14.20
CA ARG A 555 9.03 7.78 -13.85
C ARG A 555 9.55 6.95 -15.02
N PRO A 556 10.64 6.16 -14.84
CA PRO A 556 11.20 5.35 -15.91
C PRO A 556 10.31 4.15 -16.25
N LYS A 557 10.36 3.69 -17.51
CA LYS A 557 9.74 2.41 -17.90
C LYS A 557 10.57 1.24 -17.37
N GLN A 558 9.98 0.04 -17.34
CA GLN A 558 10.66 -1.18 -16.88
C GLN A 558 11.81 -1.59 -17.81
N LYS A 559 11.65 -1.43 -19.12
CA LYS A 559 12.76 -1.58 -20.08
C LYS A 559 13.52 -0.27 -20.15
N SER A 560 14.79 -0.31 -19.77
CA SER A 560 15.68 0.85 -19.88
C SER A 560 16.26 1.01 -21.30
N PRO A 561 16.79 2.18 -21.66
CA PRO A 561 17.50 2.38 -22.93
C PRO A 561 18.86 1.65 -22.99
N VAL A 562 19.40 1.18 -21.86
CA VAL A 562 20.63 0.39 -21.81
C VAL A 562 20.30 -1.09 -21.98
N GLU A 563 20.98 -1.75 -22.92
CA GLU A 563 20.73 -3.17 -23.20
C GLU A 563 20.93 -4.04 -21.97
N ASN A 564 20.04 -5.05 -21.82
CA ASN A 564 20.07 -6.04 -20.75
C ASN A 564 19.94 -5.45 -19.33
N PHE A 565 19.40 -4.22 -19.21
CA PHE A 565 19.16 -3.56 -17.94
C PHE A 565 17.69 -3.16 -17.81
N TYR A 566 17.05 -3.64 -16.76
CA TYR A 566 15.62 -3.47 -16.50
C TYR A 566 15.40 -2.86 -15.11
N LEU A 567 14.27 -2.18 -14.96
CA LEU A 567 13.89 -1.51 -13.72
C LEU A 567 12.57 -2.08 -13.19
N ALA A 568 12.48 -2.28 -11.89
CA ALA A 568 11.24 -2.63 -11.20
C ALA A 568 11.11 -1.83 -9.91
N GLY A 569 9.90 -1.71 -9.41
CA GLY A 569 9.58 -0.97 -8.20
C GLY A 569 8.42 -0.01 -8.43
N SER A 570 7.74 0.36 -7.36
CA SER A 570 6.53 1.19 -7.39
C SER A 570 6.73 2.56 -8.06
N TYR A 571 7.95 3.10 -8.02
CA TYR A 571 8.31 4.37 -8.66
C TYR A 571 8.42 4.30 -10.19
N THR A 572 8.53 3.11 -10.80
CA THR A 572 8.56 2.97 -12.26
C THR A 572 7.19 3.25 -12.87
N TYR A 573 7.15 3.57 -14.17
CA TYR A 573 5.92 3.91 -14.85
C TYR A 573 4.92 2.73 -14.86
N GLN A 574 3.78 2.95 -14.27
CA GLN A 574 2.61 2.09 -14.26
C GLN A 574 1.37 2.96 -13.93
N ASP A 575 0.17 2.46 -14.07
CA ASP A 575 -1.07 3.24 -13.94
C ASP A 575 -1.66 3.21 -12.51
N TYR A 576 -0.83 2.92 -11.52
CA TYR A 576 -1.18 2.94 -10.10
C TYR A 576 -0.28 3.91 -9.32
N ILE A 577 -0.60 4.14 -8.05
CA ILE A 577 0.22 4.95 -7.15
C ILE A 577 1.38 4.15 -6.55
N ASP A 578 2.30 4.82 -5.84
CA ASP A 578 3.34 4.14 -5.04
C ASP A 578 2.68 3.34 -3.90
N SER A 579 2.66 2.02 -4.04
CA SER A 579 1.98 1.09 -3.14
C SER A 579 2.48 -0.33 -3.36
N MET A 580 2.02 -1.27 -2.53
CA MET A 580 2.25 -2.70 -2.75
C MET A 580 1.72 -3.18 -4.12
N GLU A 581 0.55 -2.69 -4.53
CA GLU A 581 -0.04 -3.00 -5.84
C GLU A 581 0.80 -2.42 -6.98
N GLY A 582 1.23 -1.16 -6.86
CA GLY A 582 2.11 -0.53 -7.86
C GLY A 582 3.45 -1.25 -8.00
N ALA A 583 4.05 -1.71 -6.88
CA ALA A 583 5.27 -2.51 -6.90
C ALA A 583 5.06 -3.89 -7.55
N THR A 584 3.95 -4.56 -7.23
CA THR A 584 3.58 -5.85 -7.82
C THR A 584 3.37 -5.73 -9.33
N LYS A 585 2.59 -4.74 -9.76
CA LYS A 585 2.34 -4.46 -11.18
C LYS A 585 3.63 -4.15 -11.93
N SER A 586 4.51 -3.33 -11.35
CA SER A 586 5.83 -3.06 -11.92
C SER A 586 6.67 -4.33 -12.09
N GLY A 587 6.66 -5.22 -11.09
CA GLY A 587 7.37 -6.51 -11.18
C GLY A 587 6.87 -7.39 -12.31
N LEU A 588 5.55 -7.49 -12.48
CA LEU A 588 4.91 -8.24 -13.58
C LEU A 588 5.27 -7.64 -14.95
N LEU A 589 5.21 -6.30 -15.09
CA LEU A 589 5.58 -5.61 -16.33
C LEU A 589 7.07 -5.79 -16.66
N CYS A 590 7.93 -5.79 -15.65
CA CYS A 590 9.37 -6.01 -15.83
C CYS A 590 9.65 -7.44 -16.33
N ALA A 591 9.04 -8.44 -15.70
CA ALA A 591 9.17 -9.83 -16.13
C ALA A 591 8.65 -10.04 -17.56
N ASP A 592 7.45 -9.53 -17.89
CA ASP A 592 6.88 -9.59 -19.23
C ASP A 592 7.82 -9.00 -20.29
N GLN A 593 8.47 -7.85 -19.97
CA GLN A 593 9.40 -7.23 -20.90
C GLN A 593 10.66 -8.08 -21.12
N ILE A 594 11.22 -8.70 -20.06
CA ILE A 594 12.37 -9.59 -20.16
C ILE A 594 12.02 -10.83 -20.98
N LEU A 595 10.83 -11.43 -20.76
CA LEU A 595 10.35 -12.58 -21.50
C LEU A 595 10.22 -12.28 -23.02
N ARG A 596 9.72 -11.09 -23.37
CA ARG A 596 9.66 -10.63 -24.76
C ARG A 596 11.04 -10.49 -25.39
N ASP A 597 12.01 -10.00 -24.61
CA ASP A 597 13.37 -9.72 -25.06
C ASP A 597 14.29 -10.96 -25.00
N ALA A 598 13.87 -12.07 -24.38
CA ALA A 598 14.72 -13.22 -24.01
C ALA A 598 15.54 -13.77 -25.20
N LYS A 599 14.92 -13.97 -26.37
CA LYS A 599 15.62 -14.42 -27.59
C LYS A 599 16.71 -13.45 -28.04
N THR A 600 16.42 -12.15 -27.98
CA THR A 600 17.37 -11.11 -28.37
C THR A 600 18.55 -11.03 -27.40
N ILE A 601 18.26 -11.13 -26.09
CA ILE A 601 19.28 -11.16 -25.03
C ILE A 601 20.24 -12.33 -25.27
N LYS A 602 19.71 -13.52 -25.52
CA LYS A 602 20.52 -14.75 -25.71
C LYS A 602 21.32 -14.74 -27.01
N ALA A 603 20.73 -14.33 -28.12
CA ALA A 603 21.43 -14.23 -29.41
C ALA A 603 22.63 -13.29 -29.33
N ARG A 604 22.53 -12.19 -28.60
CA ARG A 604 23.65 -11.25 -28.36
C ARG A 604 24.75 -11.84 -27.47
N ALA A 605 24.39 -12.70 -26.49
CA ALA A 605 25.37 -13.38 -25.67
C ALA A 605 26.19 -14.39 -26.50
N SER A 606 25.55 -15.19 -27.33
CA SER A 606 26.18 -16.22 -28.17
C SER A 606 27.12 -15.62 -29.21
N SER A 607 26.72 -14.56 -29.91
CA SER A 607 27.54 -13.91 -30.94
C SER A 607 28.87 -13.34 -30.39
N LYS A 608 28.90 -12.92 -29.14
CA LYS A 608 30.08 -12.37 -28.48
C LYS A 608 31.06 -13.46 -28.00
N GLU A 609 30.52 -14.60 -27.54
CA GLU A 609 31.35 -15.79 -27.21
C GLU A 609 32.03 -16.33 -28.46
N ASP A 610 31.34 -16.35 -29.60
CA ASP A 610 31.91 -16.80 -30.87
C ASP A 610 32.99 -15.82 -31.37
N MET A 611 32.78 -14.51 -31.31
CA MET A 611 33.78 -13.51 -31.62
C MET A 611 35.02 -13.59 -30.71
N ILE A 612 34.85 -13.86 -29.41
CA ILE A 612 35.98 -14.02 -28.49
C ILE A 612 36.75 -15.31 -28.81
N LYS A 613 36.07 -16.39 -29.15
CA LYS A 613 36.68 -17.66 -29.57
C LYS A 613 37.44 -17.48 -30.88
N GLU A 614 36.87 -16.80 -31.88
CA GLU A 614 37.53 -16.49 -33.14
C GLU A 614 38.75 -15.59 -32.93
N ALA A 615 38.66 -14.55 -32.09
CA ALA A 615 39.82 -13.70 -31.76
C ALA A 615 40.92 -14.45 -31.02
N ALA A 616 40.56 -15.39 -30.12
CA ALA A 616 41.52 -16.24 -29.44
C ALA A 616 42.22 -17.24 -30.40
N VAL A 617 41.51 -17.76 -31.38
CA VAL A 617 42.05 -18.65 -32.41
C VAL A 617 42.97 -17.86 -33.38
N MET A 618 42.63 -16.60 -33.69
CA MET A 618 43.48 -15.74 -34.56
C MET A 618 44.71 -15.21 -33.82
N SER A 619 44.77 -15.26 -32.49
CA SER A 619 45.92 -14.83 -31.68
C SER A 619 46.83 -15.98 -31.22
N ALA A 620 46.45 -17.22 -31.46
CA ALA A 620 47.22 -18.43 -31.24
C ALA A 620 47.88 -18.91 -32.53
#